data_78183fd13e874f2730a72a78c6d82800
#
_entry.id   78183fd13e874f2730a72a78c6d82800
#
_cell.length_a   1.000
_cell.length_b   1.000
_cell.length_c   1.000
_cell.angle_alpha   90.00
_cell.angle_beta   90.00
_cell.angle_gamma   90.00
#
_symmetry.space_group_name_H-M   'P 1'
#
loop_
_entity.id
_entity.type
_entity.pdbx_description
1 polymer ?
#
loop_
_entity_poly.entity_id
_entity_poly.type
_entity_poly.pdbx_seq_one_letter_code
_entity_poly.pdbx_strand_id
1 'polypeptide(L)'
;MYPLKGIFARVYYLCPMNTYKEVVYMILDELKLFSDDAVYTEDHIVYMASKCRSYILKQQYSSVKKAIPESDYQELCIDLEEVPAIDGEPCEGGYYLRSTKPIPYIMPIGNPTVYPLDFYQGDIAFIPRERMKYVGHNKYLKNIIYCSIAPNSYLYFKSANPQFLYLEKVRVNAIFEDPDKASELQCNTTACEDILDKEFPLEDSFIPMLIQMCVKEIAGVEYHPTDEINDAADSNPKSAAAMQQASQPQQTNG
;
A
#
# COMPACT_ATOMS: atom_id res chain seq x y z
N MET A 1 56.50 7.57 -13.70
CA MET A 1 55.67 6.34 -13.74
C MET A 1 55.05 6.17 -12.35
N TYR A 2 53.86 6.76 -12.14
CA TYR A 2 53.14 6.73 -10.84
C TYR A 2 52.02 5.72 -10.95
N PRO A 3 51.84 4.80 -9.96
CA PRO A 3 50.76 3.86 -9.99
C PRO A 3 49.45 4.56 -9.58
N LEU A 4 48.44 4.41 -10.43
CA LEU A 4 47.05 4.80 -10.16
C LEU A 4 46.56 3.98 -8.98
N LYS A 5 46.31 4.63 -7.84
CA LYS A 5 45.61 4.05 -6.71
C LYS A 5 44.17 3.78 -7.13
N GLY A 6 43.82 2.50 -7.19
CA GLY A 6 42.45 2.06 -7.42
C GLY A 6 41.50 2.66 -6.37
N ILE A 7 40.53 3.42 -6.85
CA ILE A 7 39.38 3.85 -6.10
C ILE A 7 38.51 2.58 -5.93
N PHE A 8 38.65 1.92 -4.78
CA PHE A 8 37.66 0.93 -4.35
C PHE A 8 36.35 1.69 -4.14
N ALA A 9 35.49 1.65 -5.15
CA ALA A 9 34.09 1.97 -4.96
C ALA A 9 33.57 0.97 -3.89
N ARG A 10 33.39 1.44 -2.66
CA ARG A 10 32.62 0.73 -1.66
C ARG A 10 31.20 0.64 -2.22
N VAL A 11 30.86 -0.46 -2.83
CA VAL A 11 29.49 -0.86 -3.05
C VAL A 11 28.93 -1.05 -1.65
N TYR A 12 28.22 -0.04 -1.16
CA TYR A 12 27.34 -0.22 -0.02
C TYR A 12 26.27 -1.20 -0.50
N TYR A 13 26.42 -2.45 -0.14
CA TYR A 13 25.27 -3.34 -0.05
C TYR A 13 24.40 -2.71 1.02
N LEU A 14 23.42 -1.91 0.59
CA LEU A 14 22.27 -1.62 1.41
C LEU A 14 21.72 -2.99 1.79
N CYS A 15 21.73 -3.32 3.08
CA CYS A 15 21.00 -4.49 3.56
C CYS A 15 19.58 -4.39 2.98
N PRO A 16 19.07 -5.45 2.37
CA PRO A 16 17.70 -5.44 1.89
C PRO A 16 16.80 -5.06 3.05
N MET A 17 15.92 -4.10 2.80
CA MET A 17 14.79 -3.83 3.68
C MET A 17 14.02 -5.14 3.87
N ASN A 18 13.34 -5.28 4.99
CA ASN A 18 12.61 -6.51 5.29
C ASN A 18 11.73 -6.94 4.12
N THR A 19 11.83 -8.21 3.75
CA THR A 19 10.97 -8.78 2.70
C THR A 19 9.57 -9.03 3.24
N TYR A 20 8.57 -9.17 2.37
CA TYR A 20 7.23 -9.61 2.78
C TYR A 20 7.29 -10.90 3.59
N LYS A 21 8.14 -11.83 3.19
CA LYS A 21 8.34 -13.12 3.88
C LYS A 21 8.78 -12.94 5.32
N GLU A 22 9.78 -12.10 5.56
CA GLU A 22 10.27 -11.83 6.91
C GLU A 22 9.17 -11.19 7.78
N VAL A 23 8.45 -10.22 7.26
CA VAL A 23 7.33 -9.57 7.97
C VAL A 23 6.22 -10.57 8.28
N VAL A 24 5.84 -11.42 7.33
CA VAL A 24 4.81 -12.45 7.51
C VAL A 24 5.22 -13.45 8.59
N TYR A 25 6.46 -13.92 8.57
CA TYR A 25 6.93 -14.88 9.58
C TYR A 25 7.03 -14.24 10.97
N MET A 26 7.46 -12.98 11.08
CA MET A 26 7.46 -12.26 12.36
C MET A 26 6.03 -12.16 12.94
N ILE A 27 5.03 -11.86 12.11
CA ILE A 27 3.62 -11.81 12.54
C ILE A 27 3.13 -13.22 12.94
N LEU A 28 3.45 -14.25 12.15
CA LEU A 28 3.06 -15.63 12.45
C LEU A 28 3.65 -16.12 13.77
N ASP A 29 4.92 -15.83 14.02
CA ASP A 29 5.58 -16.24 15.26
C ASP A 29 4.96 -15.60 16.49
N GLU A 30 4.60 -14.31 16.40
CA GLU A 30 3.87 -13.62 17.47
C GLU A 30 2.45 -14.20 17.66
N LEU A 31 1.73 -14.50 16.55
CA LEU A 31 0.39 -15.08 16.63
C LEU A 31 0.37 -16.47 17.26
N LYS A 32 1.39 -17.31 17.02
CA LYS A 32 1.52 -18.63 17.67
C LYS A 32 1.65 -18.55 19.18
N LEU A 33 2.13 -17.42 19.72
CA LEU A 33 2.17 -17.20 21.17
C LEU A 33 0.76 -17.01 21.77
N PHE A 34 -0.22 -16.60 20.96
CA PHE A 34 -1.60 -16.38 21.43
C PHE A 34 -2.52 -17.57 21.19
N SER A 35 -2.33 -18.31 20.10
CA SER A 35 -3.16 -19.47 19.75
C SER A 35 -2.34 -20.51 19.00
N ASP A 36 -2.22 -21.69 19.61
CA ASP A 36 -1.45 -22.81 19.06
C ASP A 36 -2.23 -23.55 17.95
N ASP A 37 -3.56 -23.42 17.95
CA ASP A 37 -4.46 -24.13 17.04
C ASP A 37 -4.92 -23.27 15.83
N ALA A 38 -4.63 -21.99 15.82
CA ALA A 38 -5.10 -21.09 14.75
C ALA A 38 -4.26 -21.26 13.49
N VAL A 39 -4.93 -21.56 12.39
CA VAL A 39 -4.30 -21.70 11.07
C VAL A 39 -4.50 -20.41 10.26
N TYR A 40 -3.46 -19.61 10.17
CA TYR A 40 -3.46 -18.40 9.34
C TYR A 40 -2.81 -18.68 7.99
N THR A 41 -3.44 -18.20 6.91
CA THR A 41 -2.83 -18.25 5.57
C THR A 41 -1.89 -17.07 5.38
N GLU A 42 -0.79 -17.28 4.66
CA GLU A 42 0.17 -16.22 4.34
C GLU A 42 -0.49 -15.05 3.60
N ASP A 43 -1.38 -15.33 2.65
CA ASP A 43 -2.13 -14.31 1.90
C ASP A 43 -2.97 -13.42 2.82
N HIS A 44 -3.61 -13.99 3.85
CA HIS A 44 -4.38 -13.22 4.82
C HIS A 44 -3.49 -12.28 5.61
N ILE A 45 -2.31 -12.75 6.02
CA ILE A 45 -1.35 -11.93 6.77
C ILE A 45 -0.77 -10.83 5.89
N VAL A 46 -0.43 -11.12 4.62
CA VAL A 46 0.01 -10.11 3.65
C VAL A 46 -1.04 -9.02 3.48
N TYR A 47 -2.31 -9.41 3.33
CA TYR A 47 -3.42 -8.46 3.24
C TYR A 47 -3.53 -7.58 4.50
N MET A 48 -3.50 -8.18 5.69
CA MET A 48 -3.58 -7.44 6.95
C MET A 48 -2.36 -6.52 7.15
N ALA A 49 -1.15 -7.00 6.84
CA ALA A 49 0.06 -6.19 6.90
C ALA A 49 -0.02 -4.98 5.97
N SER A 50 -0.54 -5.16 4.75
CA SER A 50 -0.75 -4.07 3.78
C SER A 50 -1.73 -3.02 4.30
N LYS A 51 -2.82 -3.44 4.97
CA LYS A 51 -3.80 -2.51 5.56
C LYS A 51 -3.24 -1.79 6.79
N CYS A 52 -2.56 -2.51 7.68
CA CYS A 52 -1.90 -1.92 8.84
C CYS A 52 -0.81 -0.91 8.42
N ARG A 53 0.00 -1.25 7.39
CA ARG A 53 0.98 -0.33 6.80
C ARG A 53 0.32 0.97 6.34
N SER A 54 -0.73 0.87 5.56
CA SER A 54 -1.44 2.04 5.03
C SER A 54 -1.99 2.94 6.14
N TYR A 55 -2.48 2.33 7.23
CA TYR A 55 -2.93 3.08 8.40
C TYR A 55 -1.76 3.78 9.11
N ILE A 56 -0.64 3.10 9.33
CA ILE A 56 0.56 3.65 9.98
C ILE A 56 1.08 4.85 9.17
N LEU A 57 1.26 4.69 7.86
CA LEU A 57 1.75 5.75 6.99
C LEU A 57 0.82 6.97 7.03
N LYS A 58 -0.49 6.75 6.95
CA LYS A 58 -1.48 7.81 7.04
C LYS A 58 -1.45 8.53 8.39
N GLN A 59 -1.26 7.81 9.48
CA GLN A 59 -1.16 8.39 10.81
C GLN A 59 0.13 9.19 11.00
N GLN A 60 1.27 8.65 10.55
CA GLN A 60 2.58 9.27 10.75
C GLN A 60 2.81 10.48 9.85
N TYR A 61 2.34 10.43 8.61
CA TYR A 61 2.59 11.46 7.60
C TYR A 61 1.37 12.32 7.27
N SER A 62 0.32 12.30 8.08
CA SER A 62 -0.82 13.22 7.94
C SER A 62 -0.41 14.68 8.15
N SER A 63 0.69 14.93 8.86
CA SER A 63 1.26 16.26 9.05
C SER A 63 2.25 16.59 7.93
N VAL A 64 1.98 17.66 7.18
CA VAL A 64 2.72 18.13 5.99
C VAL A 64 4.23 18.38 6.21
N LYS A 65 4.71 18.34 7.44
CA LYS A 65 6.08 18.71 7.79
C LYS A 65 7.09 17.56 7.92
N LYS A 66 6.62 16.33 7.87
CA LYS A 66 7.54 15.17 7.96
C LYS A 66 7.97 14.75 6.58
N ALA A 67 9.28 14.65 6.35
CA ALA A 67 9.82 13.99 5.16
C ALA A 67 9.49 12.50 5.22
N ILE A 68 9.06 11.96 4.10
CA ILE A 68 8.77 10.55 3.95
C ILE A 68 10.03 9.86 3.41
N PRO A 69 10.50 8.78 4.05
CA PRO A 69 11.65 8.02 3.57
C PRO A 69 11.42 7.44 2.17
N GLU A 70 12.49 7.28 1.42
CA GLU A 70 12.41 6.65 0.08
C GLU A 70 11.96 5.19 0.16
N SER A 71 12.21 4.51 1.28
CA SER A 71 11.77 3.15 1.54
C SER A 71 10.27 2.94 1.51
N ASP A 72 9.48 3.98 1.78
CA ASP A 72 8.03 3.89 1.79
C ASP A 72 7.41 4.07 0.40
N TYR A 73 8.21 4.56 -0.57
CA TYR A 73 7.80 4.73 -1.96
C TYR A 73 8.00 3.44 -2.76
N GLN A 74 7.14 3.24 -3.74
CA GLN A 74 7.26 2.17 -4.73
C GLN A 74 7.32 2.76 -6.13
N GLU A 75 8.13 2.15 -6.97
CA GLU A 75 8.35 2.57 -8.34
C GLU A 75 7.72 1.60 -9.31
N LEU A 76 6.77 2.10 -10.12
CA LEU A 76 6.06 1.31 -11.14
C LEU A 76 6.54 1.68 -12.53
N CYS A 77 6.68 0.68 -13.40
CA CYS A 77 6.87 0.86 -14.84
C CYS A 77 5.57 0.55 -15.59
N ILE A 78 5.08 1.55 -16.31
CA ILE A 78 3.77 1.50 -16.93
C ILE A 78 3.91 1.77 -18.41
N ASP A 79 3.41 0.83 -19.22
CA ASP A 79 3.26 1.01 -20.65
C ASP A 79 2.05 1.90 -20.94
N LEU A 80 2.16 2.70 -21.99
CA LEU A 80 1.11 3.64 -22.40
C LEU A 80 0.51 3.19 -23.73
N GLU A 81 -0.74 3.54 -23.91
CA GLU A 81 -1.49 3.34 -25.16
C GLU A 81 -2.22 4.61 -25.58
N GLU A 82 -2.34 4.83 -26.87
CA GLU A 82 -3.12 5.93 -27.42
C GLU A 82 -4.60 5.59 -27.39
N VAL A 83 -5.41 6.48 -26.83
CA VAL A 83 -6.86 6.30 -26.74
C VAL A 83 -7.56 7.55 -27.27
N PRO A 84 -8.74 7.41 -27.90
CA PRO A 84 -9.54 8.56 -28.30
C PRO A 84 -9.94 9.37 -27.07
N ALA A 85 -10.15 10.66 -27.27
CA ALA A 85 -10.63 11.54 -26.20
C ALA A 85 -11.94 11.01 -25.61
N ILE A 86 -12.03 11.07 -24.28
CA ILE A 86 -13.26 10.67 -23.58
C ILE A 86 -14.36 11.67 -23.91
N ASP A 87 -15.55 11.19 -24.24
CA ASP A 87 -16.72 12.02 -24.51
C ASP A 87 -16.98 13.02 -23.36
N GLY A 88 -17.09 14.29 -23.73
CA GLY A 88 -17.34 15.39 -22.80
C GLY A 88 -16.10 16.10 -22.25
N GLU A 89 -14.89 15.64 -22.55
CA GLU A 89 -13.67 16.36 -22.24
C GLU A 89 -13.10 17.08 -23.49
N PRO A 90 -13.01 18.42 -23.50
CA PRO A 90 -12.43 19.13 -24.63
C PRO A 90 -10.94 18.83 -24.74
N CYS A 91 -10.55 18.14 -25.81
CA CYS A 91 -9.16 17.91 -26.20
C CYS A 91 -8.86 18.59 -27.51
N GLU A 92 -7.87 19.46 -27.50
CA GLU A 92 -7.21 19.85 -28.73
C GLU A 92 -6.39 18.66 -29.22
N GLY A 93 -6.76 18.06 -30.34
CA GLY A 93 -6.06 16.92 -30.93
C GLY A 93 -6.78 15.57 -30.83
N GLY A 94 -7.80 15.42 -30.02
CA GLY A 94 -8.68 14.25 -30.04
C GLY A 94 -8.14 12.94 -29.44
N TYR A 95 -6.88 12.91 -28.94
CA TYR A 95 -6.25 11.72 -28.39
C TYR A 95 -5.59 12.00 -27.05
N TYR A 96 -5.62 10.99 -26.20
CA TYR A 96 -4.88 10.93 -24.94
C TYR A 96 -3.94 9.73 -24.96
N LEU A 97 -2.89 9.79 -24.14
CA LEU A 97 -2.22 8.57 -23.71
C LEU A 97 -2.84 8.08 -22.41
N ARG A 98 -2.99 6.80 -22.28
CA ARG A 98 -3.51 6.13 -21.09
C ARG A 98 -2.57 4.99 -20.70
N SER A 99 -2.48 4.71 -19.41
CA SER A 99 -1.83 3.49 -18.93
C SER A 99 -2.57 2.25 -19.46
N THR A 100 -1.83 1.22 -19.89
CA THR A 100 -2.41 -0.05 -20.38
C THR A 100 -3.08 -0.84 -19.26
N LYS A 101 -2.63 -0.65 -18.02
CA LYS A 101 -3.18 -1.30 -16.83
C LYS A 101 -3.66 -0.25 -15.81
N PRO A 102 -4.67 -0.61 -15.01
CA PRO A 102 -5.08 0.23 -13.89
C PRO A 102 -3.97 0.30 -12.85
N ILE A 103 -3.81 1.46 -12.22
CA ILE A 103 -2.81 1.71 -11.19
C ILE A 103 -3.47 1.52 -9.82
N PRO A 104 -2.80 0.88 -8.86
CA PRO A 104 -3.26 0.83 -7.48
C PRO A 104 -3.49 2.23 -6.92
N TYR A 105 -4.39 2.36 -5.96
CA TYR A 105 -4.73 3.64 -5.36
C TYR A 105 -3.49 4.30 -4.74
N ILE A 106 -3.18 5.52 -5.19
CA ILE A 106 -2.10 6.34 -4.64
C ILE A 106 -2.63 7.03 -3.39
N MET A 107 -1.94 6.84 -2.28
CA MET A 107 -2.31 7.48 -1.01
C MET A 107 -2.13 9.00 -1.11
N PRO A 108 -2.99 9.81 -0.47
CA PRO A 108 -2.89 11.28 -0.46
C PRO A 108 -1.80 11.78 0.49
N ILE A 109 -0.71 11.04 0.60
CA ILE A 109 0.49 11.36 1.37
C ILE A 109 1.69 11.34 0.44
N GLY A 110 2.61 12.27 0.65
CA GLY A 110 3.70 12.47 -0.29
C GLY A 110 3.24 13.11 -1.60
N ASN A 111 4.19 13.31 -2.50
CA ASN A 111 3.92 13.84 -3.83
C ASN A 111 4.25 12.74 -4.84
N PRO A 112 3.27 12.20 -5.56
CA PRO A 112 3.55 11.27 -6.63
C PRO A 112 4.36 11.98 -7.72
N THR A 113 5.41 11.31 -8.20
CA THR A 113 6.25 11.80 -9.28
C THR A 113 6.17 10.85 -10.46
N VAL A 114 6.13 11.42 -11.65
CA VAL A 114 6.04 10.66 -12.90
C VAL A 114 7.16 11.10 -13.81
N TYR A 115 7.92 10.13 -14.29
CA TYR A 115 9.07 10.37 -15.17
C TYR A 115 8.90 9.59 -16.47
N PRO A 116 9.33 10.15 -17.62
CA PRO A 116 9.44 9.38 -18.85
C PRO A 116 10.55 8.33 -18.70
N LEU A 117 10.31 7.12 -19.17
CA LEU A 117 11.34 6.08 -19.23
C LEU A 117 12.18 6.20 -20.50
N ASP A 118 11.58 6.76 -21.54
CA ASP A 118 12.21 7.00 -22.82
C ASP A 118 13.00 8.32 -22.82
N PHE A 119 13.80 8.55 -23.86
CA PHE A 119 14.57 9.77 -24.05
C PHE A 119 13.73 11.03 -24.32
N TYR A 120 12.46 11.01 -23.94
CA TYR A 120 11.59 12.16 -24.08
C TYR A 120 12.02 13.28 -23.11
N GLN A 121 12.33 14.44 -23.67
CA GLN A 121 12.72 15.63 -22.91
C GLN A 121 11.49 16.47 -22.56
N GLY A 122 10.70 16.03 -21.62
CA GLY A 122 9.55 16.80 -21.18
C GLY A 122 9.26 16.56 -19.70
N ASP A 123 8.86 17.61 -19.00
CA ASP A 123 8.42 17.51 -17.62
C ASP A 123 7.02 16.91 -17.58
N ILE A 124 6.84 15.90 -16.74
CA ILE A 124 5.52 15.32 -16.48
C ILE A 124 5.00 15.85 -15.14
N ALA A 125 3.94 16.63 -15.20
CA ALA A 125 3.29 17.21 -14.02
C ALA A 125 2.08 16.37 -13.60
N PHE A 126 2.14 15.79 -12.41
CA PHE A 126 0.99 15.11 -11.81
C PHE A 126 0.02 16.15 -11.24
N ILE A 127 -1.23 16.13 -11.71
CA ILE A 127 -2.26 17.08 -11.30
C ILE A 127 -3.57 16.38 -10.92
N PRO A 128 -4.39 16.98 -10.05
CA PRO A 128 -5.73 16.49 -9.78
C PRO A 128 -6.60 16.46 -11.05
N ARG A 129 -7.48 15.47 -11.14
CA ARG A 129 -8.36 15.26 -12.31
C ARG A 129 -9.18 16.49 -12.71
N GLU A 130 -9.69 17.21 -11.73
CA GLU A 130 -10.50 18.40 -11.95
C GLU A 130 -9.74 19.52 -12.68
N ARG A 131 -8.41 19.54 -12.55
CA ARG A 131 -7.55 20.54 -13.22
C ARG A 131 -7.18 20.15 -14.65
N MET A 132 -7.36 18.89 -15.04
CA MET A 132 -6.97 18.40 -16.36
C MET A 132 -7.65 19.14 -17.51
N LYS A 133 -8.88 19.61 -17.32
CA LYS A 133 -9.64 20.40 -18.31
C LYS A 133 -9.08 21.80 -18.57
N TYR A 134 -8.31 22.35 -17.63
CA TYR A 134 -7.78 23.72 -17.74
C TYR A 134 -6.35 23.79 -18.23
N VAL A 135 -5.66 22.66 -18.38
CA VAL A 135 -4.26 22.61 -18.82
C VAL A 135 -4.13 22.46 -20.33
N GLY A 136 -2.98 22.84 -20.86
CA GLY A 136 -2.70 22.76 -22.30
C GLY A 136 -3.01 24.03 -23.10
N HIS A 137 -3.67 25.04 -22.51
CA HIS A 137 -4.03 26.28 -23.21
C HIS A 137 -2.93 27.37 -23.16
N ASN A 138 -1.92 27.20 -22.30
CA ASN A 138 -0.86 28.20 -22.15
C ASN A 138 0.27 27.91 -23.13
N LYS A 139 0.53 28.86 -24.07
CA LYS A 139 1.59 28.74 -25.06
C LYS A 139 3.01 28.61 -24.49
N TYR A 140 3.25 29.08 -23.27
CA TYR A 140 4.55 28.99 -22.60
C TYR A 140 4.79 27.64 -21.92
N LEU A 141 3.76 26.83 -21.72
CA LEU A 141 3.82 25.54 -21.06
C LEU A 141 3.55 24.37 -22.03
N LYS A 142 3.82 24.58 -23.32
CA LYS A 142 3.54 23.60 -24.38
C LYS A 142 4.31 22.27 -24.21
N ASN A 143 5.49 22.33 -23.60
CA ASN A 143 6.35 21.14 -23.44
C ASN A 143 6.03 20.34 -22.18
N ILE A 144 5.15 20.84 -21.30
CA ILE A 144 4.76 20.11 -20.11
C ILE A 144 3.70 19.08 -20.49
N ILE A 145 3.94 17.84 -20.06
CA ILE A 145 2.95 16.77 -20.09
C ILE A 145 2.24 16.75 -18.75
N TYR A 146 0.94 16.79 -18.79
CA TYR A 146 0.10 16.70 -17.59
C TYR A 146 -0.45 15.29 -17.47
N CYS A 147 -0.37 14.72 -16.27
CA CYS A 147 -0.95 13.43 -15.98
C CYS A 147 -1.90 13.49 -14.78
N SER A 148 -2.91 12.66 -14.79
CA SER A 148 -3.88 12.51 -13.71
C SER A 148 -4.47 11.12 -13.68
N ILE A 149 -4.90 10.66 -12.51
CA ILE A 149 -5.63 9.40 -12.35
C ILE A 149 -7.13 9.68 -12.52
N ALA A 150 -7.78 8.87 -13.35
CA ALA A 150 -9.22 8.90 -13.51
C ALA A 150 -9.92 7.95 -12.50
N PRO A 151 -11.26 8.07 -12.32
CA PRO A 151 -12.02 7.20 -11.42
C PRO A 151 -11.92 5.69 -11.74
N ASN A 152 -11.58 5.35 -12.99
CA ASN A 152 -11.34 3.97 -13.42
C ASN A 152 -9.93 3.45 -13.08
N SER A 153 -9.16 4.19 -12.26
CA SER A 153 -7.79 3.87 -11.85
C SER A 153 -6.75 3.86 -12.96
N TYR A 154 -7.06 4.39 -14.14
CA TYR A 154 -6.08 4.57 -15.21
C TYR A 154 -5.42 5.95 -15.14
N LEU A 155 -4.15 5.99 -15.50
CA LEU A 155 -3.38 7.23 -15.63
C LEU A 155 -3.57 7.78 -17.04
N TYR A 156 -3.99 9.04 -17.14
CA TYR A 156 -4.21 9.74 -18.40
C TYR A 156 -3.21 10.89 -18.54
N PHE A 157 -2.68 11.03 -19.76
CA PHE A 157 -1.71 12.06 -20.11
C PHE A 157 -2.28 12.99 -21.17
N LYS A 158 -1.99 14.28 -21.01
CA LYS A 158 -2.39 15.34 -21.94
C LYS A 158 -1.26 16.35 -22.07
N SER A 159 -1.00 16.80 -23.30
CA SER A 159 -0.10 17.93 -23.58
C SER A 159 -0.61 18.75 -24.75
N ALA A 160 -0.21 20.00 -24.83
CA ALA A 160 -0.41 20.86 -26.02
C ALA A 160 0.58 20.52 -27.16
N ASN A 161 1.66 19.79 -26.85
CA ASN A 161 2.64 19.37 -27.85
C ASN A 161 2.30 17.93 -28.29
N PRO A 162 1.94 17.68 -29.57
CA PRO A 162 1.58 16.34 -30.03
C PRO A 162 2.70 15.31 -29.93
N GLN A 163 3.95 15.75 -29.74
CA GLN A 163 5.08 14.84 -29.53
C GLN A 163 4.96 13.98 -28.26
N PHE A 164 4.06 14.36 -27.32
CA PHE A 164 3.82 13.53 -26.13
C PHE A 164 3.24 12.16 -26.47
N LEU A 165 2.59 12.01 -27.63
CA LEU A 165 2.03 10.73 -28.10
C LEU A 165 3.12 9.69 -28.39
N TYR A 166 4.38 10.10 -28.58
CA TYR A 166 5.50 9.17 -28.73
C TYR A 166 6.04 8.61 -27.41
N LEU A 167 5.45 9.00 -26.28
CA LEU A 167 5.82 8.46 -24.98
C LEU A 167 5.24 7.05 -24.86
N GLU A 168 6.09 6.05 -24.79
CA GLU A 168 5.67 4.64 -24.72
C GLU A 168 5.58 4.13 -23.28
N LYS A 169 6.48 4.60 -22.41
CA LYS A 169 6.60 4.11 -21.03
C LYS A 169 6.85 5.23 -20.05
N VAL A 170 6.28 5.09 -18.86
CA VAL A 170 6.51 6.01 -17.75
C VAL A 170 6.85 5.25 -16.47
N ARG A 171 7.59 5.92 -15.62
CA ARG A 171 7.92 5.49 -14.28
C ARG A 171 7.12 6.33 -13.30
N VAL A 172 6.35 5.69 -12.43
CA VAL A 172 5.56 6.33 -11.40
C VAL A 172 6.13 5.98 -10.04
N ASN A 173 6.60 6.98 -9.30
CA ASN A 173 7.07 6.81 -7.94
C ASN A 173 6.05 7.43 -6.99
N ALA A 174 5.42 6.59 -6.15
CA ALA A 174 4.35 6.99 -5.25
C ALA A 174 4.22 6.01 -4.07
N ILE A 175 3.40 6.39 -3.10
CA ILE A 175 3.00 5.53 -1.99
C ILE A 175 1.63 4.95 -2.33
N PHE A 176 1.56 3.62 -2.43
CA PHE A 176 0.33 2.92 -2.79
C PHE A 176 -0.35 2.33 -1.56
N GLU A 177 -1.68 2.34 -1.57
CA GLU A 177 -2.47 1.75 -0.48
C GLU A 177 -2.33 0.22 -0.44
N ASP A 178 -2.32 -0.41 -1.61
CA ASP A 178 -2.11 -1.85 -1.77
C ASP A 178 -0.71 -2.10 -2.36
N PRO A 179 0.32 -2.24 -1.54
CA PRO A 179 1.70 -2.37 -2.00
C PRO A 179 1.97 -3.71 -2.70
N ASP A 180 1.20 -4.74 -2.41
CA ASP A 180 1.18 -6.03 -3.09
C ASP A 180 0.83 -5.88 -4.56
N LYS A 181 -0.28 -5.22 -4.88
CA LYS A 181 -0.69 -4.93 -6.27
C LYS A 181 0.29 -4.01 -6.99
N ALA A 182 0.87 -3.06 -6.26
CA ALA A 182 1.90 -2.19 -6.81
C ALA A 182 3.16 -3.00 -7.20
N SER A 183 3.52 -3.99 -6.41
CA SER A 183 4.68 -4.84 -6.66
C SER A 183 4.59 -5.64 -7.96
N GLU A 184 3.39 -5.92 -8.47
CA GLU A 184 3.18 -6.60 -9.76
C GLU A 184 3.53 -5.71 -10.97
N LEU A 185 3.54 -4.39 -10.79
CA LEU A 185 3.82 -3.39 -11.82
C LEU A 185 5.22 -2.78 -11.70
N GLN A 186 6.08 -3.30 -10.84
CA GLN A 186 7.46 -2.82 -10.68
C GLN A 186 8.30 -3.02 -11.94
N CYS A 187 9.29 -2.13 -12.11
CA CYS A 187 10.12 -2.06 -13.33
C CYS A 187 10.93 -3.33 -13.63
N ASN A 188 11.32 -4.08 -12.62
CA ASN A 188 12.22 -5.22 -12.74
C ASN A 188 11.55 -6.54 -12.38
N THR A 189 10.22 -6.61 -12.43
CA THR A 189 9.50 -7.83 -12.07
C THR A 189 9.72 -8.89 -13.14
N THR A 190 10.41 -9.97 -12.79
CA THR A 190 10.39 -11.20 -13.59
C THR A 190 9.05 -11.88 -13.36
N ALA A 191 8.42 -12.36 -14.41
CA ALA A 191 7.04 -12.90 -14.39
C ALA A 191 6.80 -14.08 -13.42
N CYS A 192 7.84 -14.55 -12.72
CA CYS A 192 7.83 -15.70 -11.82
C CYS A 192 8.33 -15.37 -10.40
N GLU A 193 8.51 -14.10 -10.04
CA GLU A 193 8.89 -13.74 -8.68
C GLU A 193 7.70 -13.84 -7.73
N ASP A 194 7.89 -14.57 -6.63
CA ASP A 194 6.92 -14.61 -5.55
C ASP A 194 6.86 -13.23 -4.86
N ILE A 195 5.66 -12.81 -4.50
CA ILE A 195 5.45 -11.57 -3.76
C ILE A 195 6.17 -11.57 -2.41
N LEU A 196 6.30 -12.76 -1.81
CA LEU A 196 6.95 -12.94 -0.51
C LEU A 196 8.45 -12.62 -0.54
N ASP A 197 9.10 -12.77 -1.69
CA ASP A 197 10.53 -12.49 -1.84
C ASP A 197 10.83 -11.02 -2.16
N LYS A 198 9.79 -10.20 -2.39
CA LYS A 198 9.93 -8.77 -2.65
C LYS A 198 10.12 -7.98 -1.35
N GLU A 199 10.70 -6.78 -1.50
CA GLU A 199 10.87 -5.85 -0.39
C GLU A 199 9.51 -5.32 0.08
N PHE A 200 9.30 -5.31 1.40
CA PHE A 200 8.12 -4.70 2.00
C PHE A 200 8.33 -3.19 2.11
N PRO A 201 7.52 -2.34 1.47
CA PRO A 201 7.78 -0.91 1.35
C PRO A 201 7.37 -0.16 2.62
N LEU A 202 8.12 -0.34 3.68
CA LEU A 202 7.95 0.34 4.97
C LEU A 202 9.30 0.51 5.64
N GLU A 203 9.56 1.68 6.20
CA GLU A 203 10.75 1.94 6.99
C GLU A 203 10.88 0.96 8.16
N ASP A 204 12.07 0.39 8.35
CA ASP A 204 12.36 -0.64 9.37
C ASP A 204 11.93 -0.22 10.77
N SER A 205 12.01 1.08 11.07
CA SER A 205 11.60 1.63 12.38
C SER A 205 10.11 1.40 12.70
N PHE A 206 9.27 1.21 11.69
CA PHE A 206 7.83 0.97 11.86
C PHE A 206 7.44 -0.51 11.87
N ILE A 207 8.33 -1.42 11.52
CA ILE A 207 8.04 -2.87 11.48
C ILE A 207 7.54 -3.41 12.84
N PRO A 208 8.16 -3.09 13.99
CA PRO A 208 7.66 -3.56 15.28
C PRO A 208 6.24 -3.07 15.58
N MET A 209 5.91 -1.83 15.20
CA MET A 209 4.57 -1.26 15.38
C MET A 209 3.56 -1.94 14.46
N LEU A 210 3.96 -2.25 13.21
CA LEU A 210 3.16 -2.99 12.25
C LEU A 210 2.78 -4.37 12.80
N ILE A 211 3.77 -5.13 13.29
CA ILE A 211 3.58 -6.47 13.85
C ILE A 211 2.56 -6.42 15.01
N GLN A 212 2.79 -5.53 15.98
CA GLN A 212 1.88 -5.38 17.12
C GLN A 212 0.46 -5.04 16.70
N MET A 213 0.29 -4.18 15.69
CA MET A 213 -1.02 -3.82 15.17
C MET A 213 -1.69 -5.00 14.47
N CYS A 214 -0.97 -5.71 13.60
CA CYS A 214 -1.51 -6.88 12.90
C CYS A 214 -1.92 -7.98 13.88
N VAL A 215 -1.06 -8.30 14.84
CA VAL A 215 -1.36 -9.31 15.87
C VAL A 215 -2.60 -8.92 16.69
N LYS A 216 -2.70 -7.66 17.10
CA LYS A 216 -3.86 -7.16 17.83
C LYS A 216 -5.15 -7.25 17.03
N GLU A 217 -5.13 -6.90 15.75
CA GLU A 217 -6.32 -6.98 14.90
C GLU A 217 -6.73 -8.43 14.62
N ILE A 218 -5.78 -9.31 14.33
CA ILE A 218 -6.05 -10.72 14.04
C ILE A 218 -6.48 -11.46 15.31
N ALA A 219 -5.70 -11.38 16.40
CA ALA A 219 -6.02 -12.03 17.66
C ALA A 219 -7.27 -11.42 18.33
N GLY A 220 -7.51 -10.12 18.16
CA GLY A 220 -8.68 -9.45 18.69
C GLY A 220 -10.01 -9.90 18.06
N VAL A 221 -9.97 -10.33 16.79
CA VAL A 221 -11.15 -10.90 16.10
C VAL A 221 -11.44 -12.32 16.60
N GLU A 222 -10.41 -13.10 16.93
CA GLU A 222 -10.58 -14.46 17.43
C GLU A 222 -10.91 -14.50 18.93
N TYR A 223 -10.45 -13.51 19.70
CA TYR A 223 -10.68 -13.41 21.13
C TYR A 223 -12.04 -12.75 21.45
N HIS A 224 -13.10 -13.18 20.79
CA HIS A 224 -14.44 -13.13 21.37
C HIS A 224 -14.65 -14.47 22.07
N PRO A 225 -14.50 -14.53 23.39
CA PRO A 225 -14.78 -15.77 24.11
C PRO A 225 -16.28 -16.02 24.02
N THR A 226 -16.67 -16.79 23.03
CA THR A 226 -17.98 -17.47 23.06
C THR A 226 -18.05 -18.45 24.25
N ASP A 227 -16.92 -18.73 24.87
CA ASP A 227 -16.76 -19.65 26.01
C ASP A 227 -17.19 -19.05 27.35
N GLU A 228 -17.19 -17.73 27.54
CA GLU A 228 -17.70 -17.13 28.78
C GLU A 228 -19.18 -17.40 29.02
N ILE A 229 -19.91 -17.80 27.99
CA ILE A 229 -21.35 -18.07 28.11
C ILE A 229 -21.66 -19.55 28.47
N ASN A 230 -20.76 -20.49 28.15
CA ASN A 230 -21.08 -21.92 28.30
C ASN A 230 -20.49 -22.59 29.55
N ASP A 231 -19.22 -22.43 29.86
CA ASP A 231 -18.61 -23.21 30.97
C ASP A 231 -18.45 -22.42 32.26
N ALA A 232 -18.28 -21.14 32.21
CA ALA A 232 -18.09 -20.32 33.40
C ALA A 232 -19.40 -20.16 34.22
N ALA A 233 -20.56 -20.27 33.59
CA ALA A 233 -21.86 -20.18 34.29
C ALA A 233 -22.17 -21.45 35.10
N ASP A 234 -21.77 -22.61 34.60
CA ASP A 234 -22.07 -23.91 35.25
C ASP A 234 -21.11 -24.22 36.39
N SER A 235 -19.91 -23.65 36.38
CA SER A 235 -18.91 -23.84 37.44
C SER A 235 -18.79 -22.67 38.42
N ASN A 236 -19.60 -21.63 38.27
CA ASN A 236 -19.55 -20.48 39.17
C ASN A 236 -20.20 -20.80 40.53
N PRO A 237 -19.41 -20.90 41.63
CA PRO A 237 -19.94 -21.27 42.96
C PRO A 237 -20.99 -20.30 43.46
N LYS A 238 -21.08 -19.10 42.93
CA LYS A 238 -22.12 -18.13 43.29
C LYS A 238 -23.47 -18.44 42.67
N SER A 239 -23.50 -18.97 41.44
CA SER A 239 -24.78 -19.42 40.82
C SER A 239 -25.31 -20.70 41.46
N ALA A 240 -24.43 -21.64 41.84
CA ALA A 240 -24.78 -22.82 42.59
C ALA A 240 -25.35 -22.48 43.99
N ALA A 241 -24.77 -21.51 44.68
CA ALA A 241 -25.26 -21.01 45.96
C ALA A 241 -26.63 -20.30 45.84
N ALA A 242 -26.88 -19.56 44.76
CA ALA A 242 -28.16 -18.91 44.51
C ALA A 242 -29.27 -19.93 44.18
N MET A 243 -28.98 -21.02 43.48
CA MET A 243 -29.93 -22.10 43.22
C MET A 243 -30.26 -22.89 44.48
N GLN A 244 -29.30 -23.10 45.39
CA GLN A 244 -29.55 -23.76 46.68
C GLN A 244 -30.40 -22.90 47.59
N GLN A 245 -30.32 -21.57 47.57
CA GLN A 245 -31.20 -20.70 48.35
C GLN A 245 -32.64 -20.63 47.81
N ALA A 246 -32.84 -20.80 46.52
CA ALA A 246 -34.15 -20.80 45.88
C ALA A 246 -34.93 -22.12 46.11
N SER A 247 -34.26 -23.21 46.51
CA SER A 247 -34.86 -24.52 46.76
C SER A 247 -35.25 -24.80 48.22
N GLN A 248 -35.03 -23.86 49.15
CA GLN A 248 -35.53 -24.03 50.52
C GLN A 248 -37.01 -23.68 50.59
N PRO A 249 -37.90 -24.62 51.03
CA PRO A 249 -39.28 -24.33 51.20
C PRO A 249 -39.48 -23.32 52.34
N GLN A 250 -40.16 -22.23 52.04
CA GLN A 250 -40.60 -21.28 53.07
C GLN A 250 -41.43 -22.04 54.14
N GLN A 251 -40.91 -22.23 55.34
CA GLN A 251 -41.67 -22.63 56.49
C GLN A 251 -42.57 -21.46 56.85
N THR A 252 -43.87 -21.60 56.52
CA THR A 252 -44.93 -20.73 57.00
C THR A 252 -45.16 -21.08 58.46
N ASN A 253 -44.70 -20.22 59.36
CA ASN A 253 -45.15 -20.23 60.75
C ASN A 253 -46.57 -19.71 60.79
N GLY A 254 -47.52 -20.64 61.18
CA GLY A 254 -48.87 -20.31 61.60
C GLY A 254 -48.95 -19.92 63.06
#